data_fda6c4d3aaad8468bbcd63405cae27c3
#
_entry.id   fda6c4d3aaad8468bbcd63405cae27c3
#
_cell.length_a   1.000
_cell.length_b   1.000
_cell.length_c   1.000
_cell.angle_alpha   90.00
_cell.angle_beta   90.00
_cell.angle_gamma   90.00
#
_symmetry.space_group_name_H-M   'P 1'
#
loop_
_entity.id
_entity.type
_entity.pdbx_description
1 polymer ?
#
loop_
_entity_poly.entity_id
_entity_poly.type
_entity_poly.pdbx_seq_one_letter_code
_entity_poly.pdbx_strand_id
1 'polypeptide(L)'
;MAKIQNISEIHPTLGFTEFDVLEKYRKSFNESELGRLHSVFPFDRMAKAAGLSEQRLGRRNIFSPAAKIALMVLKAYTGFSDRQLVEHLNGNIHYQMFCGIMTDPSFPITNYKIISAIRNEMVSLLDIESLQEVLASHWKPYLENLHVCMTDATCYESHMRFPTDMKLLWESLEWLYRHICRHCWELGIRRPRNKYRNVAESYLSYCKKRKRKAPRTRMLKRRMIRLLEKLLIQRDEIHREYGASLRYTRDYRKRLSIIRKILVQEKEMFEGRKVSNRIVSIDRHYVRPIVRGKETKSVEFGAKVNNIQIDGISFIEHLSFKAFNEGIRLKDCIRMQQKLMNVRVRCVAADSIYANNANRRFCTKYGISTSFVRKGRAAKDEPLRKVLRSELSKERATRLEGSFGTQKQHYSLARIKARNRKTEILWIFFGIHTANAVLMIDKVTSRTAKAA
;
A
#
# COMPACT_ATOMS: atom_id res chain seq x y z
N MET A 1 16.80 25.23 15.92
CA MET A 1 15.67 24.98 14.98
C MET A 1 16.20 25.04 13.58
N ALA A 2 15.79 24.12 12.68
CA ALA A 2 16.24 24.16 11.29
C ALA A 2 15.76 25.45 10.61
N LYS A 3 16.68 26.22 10.06
CA LYS A 3 16.35 27.31 9.14
C LYS A 3 16.09 26.66 7.78
N ILE A 4 14.87 26.74 7.31
CA ILE A 4 14.46 26.16 6.04
C ILE A 4 13.91 27.27 5.19
N GLN A 5 14.47 27.41 4.00
CA GLN A 5 14.05 28.36 2.99
C GLN A 5 13.41 27.59 1.83
N ASN A 6 12.40 28.16 1.25
CA ASN A 6 11.83 27.65 0.01
C ASN A 6 12.75 28.10 -1.16
N ILE A 7 13.11 27.20 -2.06
CA ILE A 7 13.99 27.54 -3.20
C ILE A 7 13.39 28.67 -4.05
N SER A 8 12.09 28.77 -4.17
CA SER A 8 11.41 29.86 -4.88
C SER A 8 11.52 31.22 -4.19
N GLU A 9 11.92 31.26 -2.91
CA GLU A 9 12.06 32.48 -2.11
C GLU A 9 13.51 32.98 -2.04
N ILE A 10 14.47 32.29 -2.67
CA ILE A 10 15.88 32.71 -2.73
C ILE A 10 15.99 33.72 -3.85
N HIS A 11 16.19 34.98 -3.48
CA HIS A 11 16.44 36.09 -4.42
C HIS A 11 17.95 36.24 -4.66
N PRO A 12 18.38 36.62 -5.91
CA PRO A 12 19.75 36.93 -6.20
C PRO A 12 20.20 38.15 -5.39
N THR A 13 21.31 38.03 -4.67
CA THR A 13 21.97 39.14 -4.00
C THR A 13 23.07 39.73 -4.92
N LEU A 14 23.20 41.05 -4.94
CA LEU A 14 24.30 41.71 -5.62
C LEU A 14 25.65 41.39 -4.91
N GLY A 15 26.37 40.44 -5.49
CA GLY A 15 27.67 39.97 -4.96
C GLY A 15 27.73 38.44 -5.09
N PHE A 16 28.79 38.01 -5.67
CA PHE A 16 29.14 36.62 -5.84
C PHE A 16 28.76 35.82 -4.62
N THR A 17 27.92 34.73 -4.77
CA THR A 17 28.32 33.54 -4.06
C THR A 17 27.23 32.50 -3.87
N GLU A 18 26.11 32.81 -3.20
CA GLU A 18 25.09 31.78 -2.92
C GLU A 18 24.22 31.49 -4.15
N PHE A 19 23.97 32.50 -4.98
CA PHE A 19 23.17 32.34 -6.19
C PHE A 19 23.88 31.52 -7.26
N ASP A 20 25.18 31.84 -7.53
CA ASP A 20 25.96 31.11 -8.51
C ASP A 20 26.18 29.65 -8.11
N VAL A 21 26.36 29.39 -6.81
CA VAL A 21 26.49 28.05 -6.28
C VAL A 21 25.17 27.31 -6.43
N LEU A 22 24.02 27.96 -6.11
CA LEU A 22 22.70 27.38 -6.26
C LEU A 22 22.41 27.07 -7.73
N GLU A 23 22.78 27.91 -8.66
CA GLU A 23 22.58 27.69 -10.09
C GLU A 23 23.39 26.50 -10.61
N LYS A 24 24.64 26.36 -10.18
CA LYS A 24 25.48 25.20 -10.46
C LYS A 24 24.84 23.90 -9.92
N TYR A 25 24.30 23.92 -8.69
CA TYR A 25 23.61 22.81 -8.14
C TYR A 25 22.29 22.47 -8.88
N ARG A 26 21.55 23.50 -9.33
CA ARG A 26 20.34 23.30 -10.18
C ARG A 26 20.70 22.62 -11.51
N LYS A 27 21.79 23.07 -12.17
CA LYS A 27 22.25 22.41 -13.40
C LYS A 27 22.63 20.97 -13.14
N SER A 28 23.44 20.70 -12.13
CA SER A 28 23.82 19.35 -11.73
C SER A 28 22.59 18.48 -11.36
N PHE A 29 21.60 19.05 -10.66
CA PHE A 29 20.37 18.35 -10.31
C PHE A 29 19.56 18.02 -11.57
N ASN A 30 19.33 18.94 -12.48
CA ASN A 30 18.56 18.72 -13.70
C ASN A 30 19.18 17.65 -14.62
N GLU A 31 20.50 17.55 -14.64
CA GLU A 31 21.23 16.51 -15.38
C GLU A 31 21.23 15.15 -14.68
N SER A 32 20.91 15.11 -13.40
CA SER A 32 20.87 13.88 -12.58
C SER A 32 19.61 13.03 -12.86
N GLU A 33 19.65 11.75 -12.46
CA GLU A 33 18.48 10.87 -12.50
C GLU A 33 17.31 11.42 -11.67
N LEU A 34 17.61 12.00 -10.49
CA LEU A 34 16.60 12.62 -9.63
C LEU A 34 15.96 13.84 -10.28
N GLY A 35 16.73 14.68 -10.99
CA GLY A 35 16.19 15.83 -11.72
C GLY A 35 15.27 15.38 -12.86
N ARG A 36 15.69 14.35 -13.62
CA ARG A 36 14.84 13.75 -14.65
C ARG A 36 13.57 13.13 -14.06
N LEU A 37 13.66 12.44 -12.92
CA LEU A 37 12.49 11.93 -12.21
C LEU A 37 11.57 13.06 -11.75
N HIS A 38 12.15 14.16 -11.26
CA HIS A 38 11.38 15.34 -10.85
C HIS A 38 10.62 15.96 -12.02
N SER A 39 11.24 16.09 -13.19
CA SER A 39 10.65 16.74 -14.37
C SER A 39 9.44 15.97 -14.96
N VAL A 40 9.39 14.66 -14.79
CA VAL A 40 8.29 13.83 -15.32
C VAL A 40 7.10 13.67 -14.36
N PHE A 41 7.15 14.29 -13.16
CA PHE A 41 6.12 14.15 -12.14
C PHE A 41 5.39 15.49 -11.90
N PRO A 42 4.06 15.57 -12.06
CA PRO A 42 3.32 16.84 -11.97
C PRO A 42 2.97 17.18 -10.51
N PHE A 43 3.96 17.50 -9.67
CA PHE A 43 3.81 17.68 -8.22
C PHE A 43 2.75 18.71 -7.83
N ASP A 44 2.73 19.90 -8.46
CA ASP A 44 1.76 20.95 -8.14
C ASP A 44 0.32 20.54 -8.49
N ARG A 45 0.15 19.93 -9.67
CA ARG A 45 -1.18 19.44 -10.09
C ARG A 45 -1.68 18.33 -9.17
N MET A 46 -0.79 17.45 -8.73
CA MET A 46 -1.13 16.39 -7.77
C MET A 46 -1.44 16.94 -6.38
N ALA A 47 -0.67 17.92 -5.91
CA ALA A 47 -0.95 18.58 -4.64
C ALA A 47 -2.33 19.26 -4.63
N LYS A 48 -2.66 19.94 -5.72
CA LYS A 48 -3.99 20.57 -5.92
C LYS A 48 -5.10 19.50 -5.94
N ALA A 49 -4.93 18.43 -6.71
CA ALA A 49 -5.91 17.33 -6.79
C ALA A 49 -6.08 16.60 -5.45
N ALA A 50 -5.00 16.47 -4.66
CA ALA A 50 -5.05 15.92 -3.31
C ALA A 50 -5.71 16.88 -2.28
N GLY A 51 -6.07 18.10 -2.66
CA GLY A 51 -6.61 19.09 -1.71
C GLY A 51 -5.59 19.60 -0.68
N LEU A 52 -4.30 19.44 -0.97
CA LEU A 52 -3.24 20.00 -0.13
C LEU A 52 -3.16 21.50 -0.36
N SER A 53 -3.23 22.27 0.72
CA SER A 53 -3.13 23.73 0.68
C SER A 53 -2.01 24.24 1.57
N GLU A 54 -1.52 25.43 1.28
CA GLU A 54 -0.61 26.13 2.17
C GLU A 54 -1.35 26.60 3.42
N GLN A 55 -0.64 26.58 4.54
CA GLN A 55 -1.19 27.09 5.79
C GLN A 55 -1.20 28.61 5.75
N ARG A 56 -2.39 29.23 5.77
CA ARG A 56 -2.57 30.68 5.67
C ARG A 56 -2.20 31.45 6.94
N LEU A 57 -2.28 30.79 8.10
CA LEU A 57 -2.06 31.41 9.42
C LEU A 57 -1.09 30.56 10.24
N GLY A 58 -0.20 31.22 11.00
CA GLY A 58 0.78 30.58 11.87
C GLY A 58 2.13 30.32 11.21
N ARG A 59 2.95 29.44 11.83
CA ARG A 59 4.29 29.10 11.33
C ARG A 59 4.17 28.35 10.01
N ARG A 60 4.88 28.81 8.96
CA ARG A 60 4.93 28.14 7.65
C ARG A 60 5.38 26.67 7.79
N ASN A 61 4.73 25.81 7.03
CA ASN A 61 5.15 24.41 6.94
C ASN A 61 6.52 24.32 6.28
N ILE A 62 7.38 23.42 6.76
CA ILE A 62 8.69 23.14 6.18
C ILE A 62 8.58 22.70 4.72
N PHE A 63 7.56 21.91 4.41
CA PHE A 63 7.30 21.38 3.08
C PHE A 63 6.05 22.03 2.49
N SER A 64 6.18 22.60 1.29
CA SER A 64 5.04 23.04 0.48
C SER A 64 4.12 21.86 0.12
N PRO A 65 2.90 22.09 -0.34
CA PRO A 65 2.02 21.03 -0.83
C PRO A 65 2.68 20.10 -1.87
N ALA A 66 3.37 20.67 -2.86
CA ALA A 66 4.12 19.93 -3.87
C ALA A 66 5.30 19.17 -3.27
N ALA A 67 6.04 19.77 -2.35
CA ALA A 67 7.16 19.15 -1.64
C ALA A 67 6.73 17.92 -0.80
N LYS A 68 5.52 17.93 -0.24
CA LYS A 68 4.96 16.77 0.47
C LYS A 68 4.76 15.57 -0.47
N ILE A 69 4.26 15.81 -1.70
CA ILE A 69 4.14 14.78 -2.74
C ILE A 69 5.53 14.29 -3.15
N ALA A 70 6.47 15.22 -3.44
CA ALA A 70 7.84 14.91 -3.83
C ALA A 70 8.54 14.05 -2.76
N LEU A 71 8.35 14.37 -1.49
CA LEU A 71 8.90 13.60 -0.37
C LEU A 71 8.38 12.15 -0.36
N MET A 72 7.12 11.89 -0.70
CA MET A 72 6.58 10.54 -0.79
C MET A 72 7.12 9.78 -2.00
N VAL A 73 7.30 10.45 -3.14
CA VAL A 73 7.97 9.88 -4.32
C VAL A 73 9.42 9.54 -3.98
N LEU A 74 10.17 10.46 -3.39
CA LEU A 74 11.56 10.24 -2.97
C LEU A 74 11.68 9.08 -1.98
N LYS A 75 10.73 8.97 -1.05
CA LYS A 75 10.68 7.84 -0.10
C LYS A 75 10.43 6.50 -0.80
N ALA A 76 9.55 6.45 -1.78
CA ALA A 76 9.28 5.24 -2.57
C ALA A 76 10.50 4.87 -3.44
N TYR A 77 11.15 5.87 -4.04
CA TYR A 77 12.33 5.71 -4.88
C TYR A 77 13.54 5.17 -4.10
N THR A 78 13.82 5.75 -2.91
CA THR A 78 15.00 5.37 -2.12
C THR A 78 14.78 4.13 -1.24
N GLY A 79 13.54 3.81 -0.89
CA GLY A 79 13.22 2.76 0.08
C GLY A 79 13.68 3.04 1.52
N PHE A 80 14.20 4.22 1.81
CA PHE A 80 14.72 4.61 3.12
C PHE A 80 13.67 4.57 4.23
N SER A 81 14.10 4.32 5.47
CA SER A 81 13.28 4.56 6.65
C SER A 81 13.03 6.08 6.82
N ASP A 82 12.05 6.46 7.63
CA ASP A 82 11.76 7.89 7.88
C ASP A 82 12.97 8.62 8.47
N ARG A 83 13.75 7.93 9.32
CA ARG A 83 14.99 8.48 9.91
C ARG A 83 16.08 8.68 8.86
N GLN A 84 16.37 7.64 8.06
CA GLN A 84 17.37 7.74 6.99
C GLN A 84 17.02 8.82 5.97
N LEU A 85 15.72 8.93 5.61
CA LEU A 85 15.29 9.95 4.66
C LEU A 85 15.57 11.36 5.16
N VAL A 86 15.32 11.65 6.44
CA VAL A 86 15.66 12.96 7.04
C VAL A 86 17.15 13.17 7.11
N GLU A 87 17.92 12.15 7.46
CA GLU A 87 19.39 12.20 7.50
C GLU A 87 19.96 12.54 6.11
N HIS A 88 19.49 11.86 5.07
CA HIS A 88 19.90 12.16 3.69
C HIS A 88 19.38 13.51 3.18
N LEU A 89 18.20 13.96 3.58
CA LEU A 89 17.73 15.32 3.26
C LEU A 89 18.65 16.40 3.84
N ASN A 90 19.19 16.20 5.04
CA ASN A 90 20.11 17.16 5.64
C ASN A 90 21.47 17.22 4.93
N GLY A 91 21.93 16.11 4.33
CA GLY A 91 23.26 16.01 3.76
C GLY A 91 23.33 15.98 2.23
N ASN A 92 22.20 15.88 1.52
CA ASN A 92 22.19 15.74 0.06
C ASN A 92 21.40 16.86 -0.61
N ILE A 93 22.08 17.72 -1.32
CA ILE A 93 21.48 18.88 -2.01
C ILE A 93 20.47 18.46 -3.10
N HIS A 94 20.71 17.36 -3.82
CA HIS A 94 19.77 16.87 -4.83
C HIS A 94 18.46 16.37 -4.20
N TYR A 95 18.50 15.80 -2.99
CA TYR A 95 17.27 15.43 -2.27
C TYR A 95 16.52 16.67 -1.79
N GLN A 96 17.25 17.70 -1.34
CA GLN A 96 16.66 18.98 -0.97
C GLN A 96 15.98 19.63 -2.18
N MET A 97 16.67 19.69 -3.32
CA MET A 97 16.12 20.23 -4.57
C MET A 97 14.91 19.43 -5.06
N PHE A 98 14.96 18.11 -4.96
CA PHE A 98 13.81 17.26 -5.31
C PHE A 98 12.57 17.60 -4.49
N CYS A 99 12.75 17.96 -3.23
CA CYS A 99 11.68 18.36 -2.32
C CYS A 99 11.41 19.87 -2.31
N GLY A 100 12.09 20.66 -3.15
CA GLY A 100 11.93 22.12 -3.20
C GLY A 100 12.27 22.83 -1.88
N ILE A 101 13.20 22.30 -1.10
CA ILE A 101 13.66 22.86 0.18
C ILE A 101 15.17 23.09 0.14
N MET A 102 15.65 23.95 1.02
CA MET A 102 17.07 24.07 1.37
C MET A 102 17.20 24.09 2.88
N THR A 103 18.08 23.26 3.40
CA THR A 103 18.37 23.17 4.84
C THR A 103 19.68 23.87 5.16
N ASP A 104 19.69 24.72 6.17
CA ASP A 104 20.90 25.26 6.73
C ASP A 104 21.64 24.13 7.48
N PRO A 105 22.91 23.82 7.14
CA PRO A 105 23.67 22.78 7.82
C PRO A 105 23.82 22.98 9.33
N SER A 106 23.80 24.25 9.79
CA SER A 106 23.87 24.60 11.22
C SER A 106 22.56 24.33 11.96
N PHE A 107 21.44 24.20 11.23
CA PHE A 107 20.11 23.97 11.78
C PHE A 107 19.37 22.81 11.08
N PRO A 108 19.89 21.59 11.14
CA PRO A 108 19.35 20.44 10.42
C PRO A 108 17.96 20.05 10.92
N ILE A 109 17.21 19.33 10.09
CA ILE A 109 15.95 18.71 10.50
C ILE A 109 16.28 17.56 11.46
N THR A 110 15.89 17.66 12.73
CA THR A 110 16.12 16.63 13.76
C THR A 110 14.91 15.72 13.97
N ASN A 111 13.71 16.22 13.70
CA ASN A 111 12.46 15.53 13.94
C ASN A 111 12.07 14.63 12.75
N TYR A 112 12.51 13.37 12.75
CA TYR A 112 12.12 12.40 11.71
C TYR A 112 10.61 12.04 11.70
N LYS A 113 9.85 12.39 12.75
CA LYS A 113 8.39 12.16 12.80
C LYS A 113 7.64 13.04 11.81
N ILE A 114 8.28 14.08 11.25
CA ILE A 114 7.69 14.94 10.22
C ILE A 114 7.24 14.14 8.99
N ILE A 115 8.02 13.14 8.58
CA ILE A 115 7.68 12.27 7.44
C ILE A 115 6.38 11.49 7.71
N SER A 116 6.24 10.98 8.94
CA SER A 116 5.03 10.28 9.36
C SER A 116 3.82 11.22 9.50
N ALA A 117 4.03 12.46 9.93
CA ALA A 117 2.98 13.48 10.02
C ALA A 117 2.45 13.84 8.63
N ILE A 118 3.32 14.11 7.66
CA ILE A 118 2.98 14.37 6.26
C ILE A 118 2.20 13.19 5.66
N ARG A 119 2.65 11.97 5.90
CA ARG A 119 1.96 10.76 5.44
C ARG A 119 0.54 10.66 6.01
N ASN A 120 0.34 10.98 7.28
CA ASN A 120 -0.97 10.95 7.91
C ASN A 120 -1.90 12.07 7.41
N GLU A 121 -1.35 13.24 7.12
CA GLU A 121 -2.09 14.34 6.48
C GLU A 121 -2.59 13.91 5.10
N MET A 122 -1.71 13.40 4.25
CA MET A 122 -2.05 12.95 2.91
C MET A 122 -3.07 11.81 2.91
N VAL A 123 -2.98 10.89 3.87
CA VAL A 123 -3.93 9.77 4.02
C VAL A 123 -5.37 10.23 4.24
N SER A 124 -5.59 11.36 4.89
CA SER A 124 -6.93 11.91 5.11
C SER A 124 -7.55 12.48 3.84
N LEU A 125 -6.73 12.89 2.89
CA LEU A 125 -7.08 13.57 1.63
C LEU A 125 -6.94 12.66 0.40
N LEU A 126 -6.50 11.39 0.58
CA LEU A 126 -6.15 10.51 -0.51
C LEU A 126 -7.37 10.10 -1.33
N ASP A 127 -7.43 10.59 -2.54
CA ASP A 127 -8.28 10.12 -3.63
C ASP A 127 -7.41 9.55 -4.76
N ILE A 128 -7.34 8.21 -4.84
CA ILE A 128 -6.50 7.51 -5.82
C ILE A 128 -6.97 7.81 -7.24
N GLU A 129 -8.28 7.89 -7.47
CA GLU A 129 -8.86 8.07 -8.80
C GLU A 129 -8.46 9.43 -9.37
N SER A 130 -8.72 10.51 -8.64
CA SER A 130 -8.33 11.86 -9.04
C SER A 130 -6.84 12.03 -9.26
N LEU A 131 -6.01 11.44 -8.39
CA LEU A 131 -4.55 11.50 -8.55
C LEU A 131 -4.07 10.73 -9.78
N GLN A 132 -4.67 9.60 -10.10
CA GLN A 132 -4.34 8.84 -11.31
C GLN A 132 -4.80 9.56 -12.58
N GLU A 133 -5.92 10.29 -12.56
CA GLU A 133 -6.35 11.13 -13.67
C GLU A 133 -5.33 12.25 -13.99
N VAL A 134 -4.77 12.87 -12.94
CA VAL A 134 -3.71 13.88 -13.11
C VAL A 134 -2.47 13.27 -13.76
N LEU A 135 -2.00 12.12 -13.25
CA LEU A 135 -0.84 11.41 -13.80
C LEU A 135 -1.09 10.96 -15.24
N ALA A 136 -2.25 10.34 -15.50
CA ALA A 136 -2.63 9.87 -16.82
C ALA A 136 -2.68 11.01 -17.84
N SER A 137 -3.30 12.15 -17.49
CA SER A 137 -3.36 13.31 -18.37
C SER A 137 -2.00 13.94 -18.65
N HIS A 138 -1.08 13.89 -17.66
CA HIS A 138 0.27 14.41 -17.82
C HIS A 138 1.16 13.50 -18.68
N TRP A 139 1.06 12.18 -18.50
CA TRP A 139 1.89 11.19 -19.21
C TRP A 139 1.35 10.77 -20.57
N LYS A 140 0.04 10.91 -20.80
CA LYS A 140 -0.63 10.51 -22.06
C LYS A 140 0.08 10.97 -23.34
N PRO A 141 0.62 12.22 -23.45
CA PRO A 141 1.32 12.65 -24.67
C PRO A 141 2.54 11.80 -25.02
N TYR A 142 3.12 11.10 -24.07
CA TYR A 142 4.35 10.29 -24.24
C TYR A 142 4.06 8.79 -24.37
N LEU A 143 2.80 8.37 -24.29
CA LEU A 143 2.41 6.97 -24.36
C LEU A 143 1.97 6.59 -25.77
N GLU A 144 2.31 5.36 -26.13
CA GLU A 144 1.92 4.71 -27.38
C GLU A 144 0.86 3.64 -27.11
N ASN A 145 0.25 3.09 -28.17
CA ASN A 145 -0.69 1.95 -28.08
C ASN A 145 -1.82 2.13 -27.06
N LEU A 146 -2.36 3.33 -26.92
CA LEU A 146 -3.41 3.68 -25.96
C LEU A 146 -4.69 2.83 -26.07
N HIS A 147 -4.85 2.11 -27.19
CA HIS A 147 -5.98 1.22 -27.47
C HIS A 147 -5.79 -0.23 -26.95
N VAL A 148 -4.60 -0.55 -26.40
CA VAL A 148 -4.28 -1.87 -25.82
C VAL A 148 -4.40 -1.80 -24.30
N CYS A 149 -5.25 -2.65 -23.72
CA CYS A 149 -5.42 -2.80 -22.29
C CYS A 149 -4.79 -4.10 -21.81
N MET A 150 -3.76 -4.02 -20.99
CA MET A 150 -3.25 -5.17 -20.26
C MET A 150 -3.78 -5.13 -18.84
N THR A 151 -4.20 -6.28 -18.29
CA THR A 151 -4.67 -6.35 -16.90
C THR A 151 -4.26 -7.63 -16.22
N ASP A 152 -3.87 -7.50 -14.97
CA ASP A 152 -3.57 -8.61 -14.08
C ASP A 152 -3.62 -8.15 -12.61
N ALA A 153 -3.73 -9.10 -11.67
CA ALA A 153 -3.74 -8.80 -10.25
C ALA A 153 -2.51 -9.38 -9.54
N THR A 154 -1.97 -8.57 -8.65
CA THR A 154 -0.90 -9.01 -7.74
C THR A 154 -1.27 -8.76 -6.29
N CYS A 155 -0.53 -9.37 -5.35
CA CYS A 155 -0.63 -9.05 -3.93
C CYS A 155 0.64 -8.33 -3.48
N TYR A 156 0.45 -7.17 -2.85
CA TYR A 156 1.50 -6.48 -2.10
C TYR A 156 1.34 -6.81 -0.62
N GLU A 157 2.34 -7.49 -0.06
CA GLU A 157 2.21 -8.04 1.27
C GLU A 157 2.37 -6.98 2.36
N SER A 158 1.50 -7.04 3.36
CA SER A 158 1.69 -6.28 4.60
C SER A 158 2.85 -6.85 5.39
N HIS A 159 3.72 -6.01 5.94
CA HIS A 159 4.80 -6.46 6.83
C HIS A 159 4.23 -6.95 8.16
N MET A 160 3.87 -8.23 8.21
CA MET A 160 3.38 -8.92 9.40
C MET A 160 4.01 -10.29 9.52
N ARG A 161 4.09 -10.81 10.74
CA ARG A 161 4.50 -12.20 10.97
C ARG A 161 3.41 -13.12 10.43
N PHE A 162 3.81 -14.31 9.96
CA PHE A 162 2.85 -15.32 9.53
C PHE A 162 1.82 -15.57 10.64
N PRO A 163 0.53 -15.37 10.40
CA PRO A 163 -0.49 -15.48 11.42
C PRO A 163 -0.79 -16.94 11.72
N THR A 164 -0.90 -17.24 13.02
CA THR A 164 -1.41 -18.52 13.51
C THR A 164 -2.50 -18.28 14.55
N ASP A 165 -3.47 -19.19 14.66
CA ASP A 165 -4.56 -19.09 15.64
C ASP A 165 -4.04 -18.97 17.06
N MET A 166 -3.03 -19.76 17.39
CA MET A 166 -2.41 -19.77 18.71
C MET A 166 -1.82 -18.40 19.07
N LYS A 167 -1.18 -17.73 18.10
CA LYS A 167 -0.61 -16.41 18.31
C LYS A 167 -1.71 -15.35 18.41
N LEU A 168 -2.72 -15.41 17.57
CA LEU A 168 -3.84 -14.48 17.57
C LEU A 168 -4.59 -14.53 18.92
N LEU A 169 -4.86 -15.75 19.42
CA LEU A 169 -5.43 -15.95 20.75
C LEU A 169 -4.52 -15.42 21.85
N TRP A 170 -3.22 -15.67 21.77
CA TRP A 170 -2.28 -15.19 22.76
C TRP A 170 -2.22 -13.65 22.83
N GLU A 171 -2.08 -12.99 21.70
CA GLU A 171 -2.06 -11.53 21.61
C GLU A 171 -3.37 -10.92 22.17
N SER A 172 -4.52 -11.59 21.94
CA SER A 172 -5.81 -11.19 22.48
C SER A 172 -5.86 -11.31 24.02
N LEU A 173 -5.36 -12.44 24.54
CA LEU A 173 -5.29 -12.71 25.98
C LEU A 173 -4.38 -11.73 26.69
N GLU A 174 -3.17 -11.53 26.16
CA GLU A 174 -2.16 -10.66 26.73
C GLU A 174 -2.64 -9.22 26.80
N TRP A 175 -3.22 -8.73 25.70
CA TRP A 175 -3.75 -7.38 25.65
C TRP A 175 -4.88 -7.17 26.66
N LEU A 176 -5.85 -8.09 26.68
CA LEU A 176 -7.01 -7.97 27.57
C LEU A 176 -6.62 -8.08 29.04
N TYR A 177 -5.76 -9.04 29.39
CA TYR A 177 -5.27 -9.20 30.75
C TYR A 177 -4.51 -7.97 31.26
N ARG A 178 -3.62 -7.40 30.44
CA ARG A 178 -2.89 -6.17 30.80
C ARG A 178 -3.83 -4.99 31.07
N HIS A 179 -4.91 -4.87 30.28
CA HIS A 179 -5.88 -3.81 30.48
C HIS A 179 -6.74 -4.05 31.72
N ILE A 180 -7.16 -5.26 32.02
CA ILE A 180 -7.83 -5.61 33.27
C ILE A 180 -6.92 -5.24 34.47
N CYS A 181 -5.65 -5.64 34.43
CA CYS A 181 -4.71 -5.31 35.50
C CYS A 181 -4.55 -3.80 35.70
N ARG A 182 -4.49 -3.03 34.60
CA ARG A 182 -4.40 -1.57 34.64
C ARG A 182 -5.66 -0.95 35.25
N HIS A 183 -6.84 -1.35 34.77
CA HIS A 183 -8.10 -0.81 35.30
C HIS A 183 -8.29 -1.13 36.78
N CYS A 184 -7.95 -2.35 37.23
CA CYS A 184 -8.00 -2.69 38.65
C CYS A 184 -7.04 -1.82 39.47
N TRP A 185 -5.86 -1.52 38.92
CA TRP A 185 -4.92 -0.61 39.60
C TRP A 185 -5.42 0.84 39.67
N GLU A 186 -5.96 1.36 38.55
CA GLU A 186 -6.55 2.72 38.49
C GLU A 186 -7.73 2.88 39.45
N LEU A 187 -8.50 1.82 39.66
CA LEU A 187 -9.68 1.81 40.56
C LEU A 187 -9.38 1.42 42.02
N GLY A 188 -8.14 1.03 42.34
CA GLY A 188 -7.78 0.54 43.67
C GLY A 188 -8.43 -0.79 44.05
N ILE A 189 -8.96 -1.57 43.09
CA ILE A 189 -9.69 -2.82 43.37
C ILE A 189 -8.80 -4.07 43.18
N ARG A 190 -9.21 -5.16 43.86
CA ARG A 190 -8.52 -6.45 43.77
C ARG A 190 -8.71 -7.05 42.36
N ARG A 191 -7.63 -7.59 41.76
CA ARG A 191 -7.70 -8.27 40.48
C ARG A 191 -8.53 -9.55 40.58
N PRO A 192 -9.43 -9.79 39.62
CA PRO A 192 -10.23 -11.03 39.57
C PRO A 192 -9.34 -12.27 39.36
N ARG A 193 -9.66 -13.36 40.05
CA ARG A 193 -8.91 -14.64 39.94
C ARG A 193 -9.10 -15.27 38.57
N ASN A 194 -8.00 -15.58 37.90
CA ASN A 194 -7.99 -16.32 36.62
C ASN A 194 -6.71 -17.15 36.48
N LYS A 195 -6.67 -17.99 35.43
CA LYS A 195 -5.55 -18.91 35.16
C LYS A 195 -4.56 -18.34 34.13
N TYR A 196 -4.43 -17.01 34.03
CA TYR A 196 -3.59 -16.38 33.00
C TYR A 196 -2.13 -16.83 33.09
N ARG A 197 -1.51 -16.86 34.29
CA ARG A 197 -0.10 -17.26 34.47
C ARG A 197 0.15 -18.67 33.97
N ASN A 198 -0.68 -19.63 34.35
CA ASN A 198 -0.54 -21.03 33.94
C ASN A 198 -0.70 -21.23 32.41
N VAL A 199 -1.59 -20.45 31.78
CA VAL A 199 -1.76 -20.48 30.33
C VAL A 199 -0.59 -19.81 29.62
N ALA A 200 -0.05 -18.72 30.17
CA ALA A 200 1.14 -18.04 29.67
C ALA A 200 2.37 -18.96 29.66
N GLU A 201 2.65 -19.64 30.76
CA GLU A 201 3.75 -20.62 30.86
C GLU A 201 3.58 -21.77 29.86
N SER A 202 2.35 -22.28 29.73
CA SER A 202 2.02 -23.33 28.75
C SER A 202 2.23 -22.86 27.31
N TYR A 203 1.86 -21.63 27.01
CA TYR A 203 2.07 -21.02 25.67
C TYR A 203 3.55 -20.77 25.39
N LEU A 204 4.32 -20.24 26.34
CA LEU A 204 5.76 -20.06 26.20
C LEU A 204 6.48 -21.40 25.98
N SER A 205 6.12 -22.45 26.76
CA SER A 205 6.62 -23.81 26.52
C SER A 205 6.26 -24.34 25.14
N TYR A 206 5.03 -24.10 24.67
CA TYR A 206 4.60 -24.44 23.31
C TYR A 206 5.43 -23.75 22.23
N CYS A 207 5.75 -22.47 22.41
CA CYS A 207 6.54 -21.70 21.44
C CYS A 207 7.99 -22.23 21.31
N LYS A 208 8.59 -22.71 22.38
CA LYS A 208 9.96 -23.28 22.40
C LYS A 208 10.05 -24.64 21.69
N LYS A 209 8.94 -25.36 21.51
CA LYS A 209 8.96 -26.71 20.92
C LYS A 209 9.09 -26.67 19.40
N ARG A 210 10.08 -27.38 18.85
CA ARG A 210 10.27 -27.57 17.41
C ARG A 210 9.16 -28.44 16.81
N LYS A 211 8.85 -29.58 17.43
CA LYS A 211 7.75 -30.48 17.03
C LYS A 211 6.55 -30.28 17.95
N ARG A 212 5.39 -29.95 17.37
CA ARG A 212 4.16 -29.64 18.09
C ARG A 212 3.13 -30.73 17.83
N LYS A 213 2.84 -31.57 18.85
CA LYS A 213 1.86 -32.65 18.76
C LYS A 213 0.43 -32.06 18.69
N ALA A 214 -0.38 -32.52 17.71
CA ALA A 214 -1.72 -32.02 17.49
C ALA A 214 -2.66 -32.08 18.71
N PRO A 215 -2.71 -33.17 19.51
CA PRO A 215 -3.57 -33.23 20.69
C PRO A 215 -3.21 -32.18 21.75
N ARG A 216 -1.90 -31.99 22.01
CA ARG A 216 -1.44 -30.96 22.97
C ARG A 216 -1.73 -29.54 22.48
N THR A 217 -1.59 -29.28 21.19
CA THR A 217 -1.94 -28.00 20.58
C THR A 217 -3.43 -27.72 20.72
N ARG A 218 -4.28 -28.72 20.44
CA ARG A 218 -5.74 -28.62 20.58
C ARG A 218 -6.17 -28.37 22.04
N MET A 219 -5.53 -29.07 23.00
CA MET A 219 -5.79 -28.85 24.42
C MET A 219 -5.41 -27.43 24.88
N LEU A 220 -4.24 -26.93 24.47
CA LEU A 220 -3.82 -25.57 24.78
C LEU A 220 -4.74 -24.54 24.13
N LYS A 221 -5.12 -24.73 22.86
CA LYS A 221 -6.09 -23.85 22.16
C LYS A 221 -7.42 -23.78 22.91
N ARG A 222 -7.96 -24.91 23.38
CA ARG A 222 -9.19 -24.95 24.21
C ARG A 222 -9.03 -24.13 25.49
N ARG A 223 -7.89 -24.28 26.20
CA ARG A 223 -7.62 -23.52 27.43
C ARG A 223 -7.53 -22.02 27.17
N MET A 224 -6.92 -21.61 26.06
CA MET A 224 -6.79 -20.21 25.66
C MET A 224 -8.16 -19.59 25.31
N ILE A 225 -9.01 -20.30 24.55
CA ILE A 225 -10.38 -19.86 24.23
C ILE A 225 -11.19 -19.65 25.50
N ARG A 226 -11.20 -20.63 26.42
CA ARG A 226 -11.93 -20.53 27.71
C ARG A 226 -11.41 -19.38 28.56
N LEU A 227 -10.10 -19.15 28.59
CA LEU A 227 -9.51 -18.04 29.33
C LEU A 227 -9.88 -16.70 28.71
N LEU A 228 -9.88 -16.59 27.37
CA LEU A 228 -10.26 -15.34 26.67
C LEU A 228 -11.72 -14.98 26.98
N GLU A 229 -12.61 -15.96 26.95
CA GLU A 229 -14.00 -15.77 27.34
C GLU A 229 -14.14 -15.29 28.77
N LYS A 230 -13.45 -15.95 29.72
CA LYS A 230 -13.44 -15.54 31.13
C LYS A 230 -12.93 -14.11 31.32
N LEU A 231 -11.84 -13.73 30.66
CA LEU A 231 -11.30 -12.38 30.75
C LEU A 231 -12.26 -11.32 30.17
N LEU A 232 -12.99 -11.65 29.12
CA LEU A 232 -14.03 -10.75 28.59
C LEU A 232 -15.17 -10.54 29.59
N ILE A 233 -15.62 -11.61 30.24
CA ILE A 233 -16.65 -11.53 31.30
C ILE A 233 -16.14 -10.67 32.45
N GLN A 234 -14.93 -10.94 32.98
CA GLN A 234 -14.32 -10.15 34.06
C GLN A 234 -14.18 -8.66 33.70
N ARG A 235 -13.78 -8.37 32.46
CA ARG A 235 -13.73 -6.99 31.97
C ARG A 235 -15.10 -6.35 31.92
N ASP A 236 -16.13 -7.08 31.51
CA ASP A 236 -17.50 -6.55 31.41
C ASP A 236 -18.13 -6.34 32.77
N GLU A 237 -17.82 -7.19 33.75
CA GLU A 237 -18.17 -7.00 35.16
C GLU A 237 -17.54 -5.72 35.72
N ILE A 238 -16.23 -5.52 35.55
CA ILE A 238 -15.55 -4.28 35.97
C ILE A 238 -16.16 -3.06 35.28
N HIS A 239 -16.50 -3.17 33.99
CA HIS A 239 -17.13 -2.06 33.29
C HIS A 239 -18.54 -1.75 33.76
N ARG A 240 -19.32 -2.77 34.13
CA ARG A 240 -20.69 -2.59 34.65
C ARG A 240 -20.66 -1.89 35.99
N GLU A 241 -19.70 -2.24 36.85
CA GLU A 241 -19.61 -1.71 38.21
C GLU A 241 -18.90 -0.35 38.27
N TYR A 242 -17.82 -0.17 37.52
CA TYR A 242 -16.93 1.00 37.58
C TYR A 242 -16.80 1.78 36.29
N GLY A 243 -17.65 1.52 35.26
CA GLY A 243 -17.50 2.07 33.93
C GLY A 243 -17.52 3.60 33.85
N ALA A 244 -18.24 4.27 34.78
CA ALA A 244 -18.29 5.72 34.88
C ALA A 244 -16.92 6.32 35.28
N SER A 245 -16.13 5.60 36.09
CA SER A 245 -14.80 6.02 36.54
C SER A 245 -13.67 5.72 35.57
N LEU A 246 -13.93 4.97 34.49
CA LEU A 246 -12.93 4.53 33.50
C LEU A 246 -13.06 5.29 32.19
N ARG A 247 -11.95 5.86 31.71
CA ARG A 247 -11.89 6.51 30.40
C ARG A 247 -11.39 5.54 29.33
N TYR A 248 -12.24 5.24 28.35
CA TYR A 248 -11.88 4.36 27.23
C TYR A 248 -11.61 5.18 25.97
N THR A 249 -10.42 5.02 25.41
CA THR A 249 -10.08 5.62 24.11
C THR A 249 -10.86 4.93 22.98
N ARG A 250 -10.98 5.61 21.83
CA ARG A 250 -11.58 5.03 20.62
C ARG A 250 -10.84 3.76 20.18
N ASP A 251 -9.52 3.76 20.29
CA ASP A 251 -8.69 2.60 19.91
C ASP A 251 -8.89 1.41 20.84
N TYR A 252 -9.05 1.65 22.16
CA TYR A 252 -9.40 0.60 23.11
C TYR A 252 -10.72 -0.08 22.74
N ARG A 253 -11.78 0.71 22.50
CA ARG A 253 -13.11 0.19 22.15
C ARG A 253 -13.07 -0.61 20.86
N LYS A 254 -12.36 -0.10 19.85
CA LYS A 254 -12.16 -0.78 18.56
C LYS A 254 -11.44 -2.12 18.74
N ARG A 255 -10.33 -2.14 19.49
CA ARG A 255 -9.54 -3.35 19.73
C ARG A 255 -10.34 -4.40 20.51
N LEU A 256 -11.08 -3.99 21.52
CA LEU A 256 -11.98 -4.88 22.27
C LEU A 256 -13.04 -5.52 21.36
N SER A 257 -13.67 -4.74 20.48
CA SER A 257 -14.62 -5.26 19.49
C SER A 257 -13.99 -6.30 18.56
N ILE A 258 -12.73 -6.11 18.15
CA ILE A 258 -11.99 -7.07 17.33
C ILE A 258 -11.71 -8.35 18.12
N ILE A 259 -11.30 -8.25 19.38
CA ILE A 259 -11.03 -9.42 20.25
C ILE A 259 -12.30 -10.23 20.48
N ARG A 260 -13.45 -9.60 20.65
CA ARG A 260 -14.75 -10.32 20.73
C ARG A 260 -15.04 -11.12 19.46
N LYS A 261 -14.81 -10.52 18.28
CA LYS A 261 -14.95 -11.22 16.99
C LYS A 261 -13.97 -12.39 16.85
N ILE A 262 -12.73 -12.22 17.33
CA ILE A 262 -11.73 -13.29 17.34
C ILE A 262 -12.20 -14.44 18.25
N LEU A 263 -12.76 -14.17 19.41
CA LEU A 263 -13.28 -15.24 20.28
C LEU A 263 -14.36 -16.08 19.57
N VAL A 264 -15.32 -15.42 18.92
CA VAL A 264 -16.39 -16.11 18.16
C VAL A 264 -15.76 -16.95 17.03
N GLN A 265 -14.90 -16.35 16.24
CA GLN A 265 -14.18 -17.01 15.15
C GLN A 265 -13.43 -18.27 15.64
N GLU A 266 -12.67 -18.14 16.73
CA GLU A 266 -11.84 -19.25 17.22
C GLU A 266 -12.66 -20.37 17.86
N LYS A 267 -13.84 -20.06 18.43
CA LYS A 267 -14.81 -21.06 18.88
C LYS A 267 -15.37 -21.85 17.70
N GLU A 268 -15.86 -21.17 16.66
CA GLU A 268 -16.41 -21.81 15.47
C GLU A 268 -15.37 -22.71 14.77
N MET A 269 -14.14 -22.18 14.60
CA MET A 269 -13.04 -22.95 14.01
C MET A 269 -12.61 -24.15 14.87
N PHE A 270 -12.68 -24.03 16.20
CA PHE A 270 -12.38 -25.13 17.12
C PHE A 270 -13.39 -26.26 17.02
N GLU A 271 -14.65 -25.92 16.72
CA GLU A 271 -15.75 -26.86 16.46
C GLU A 271 -15.75 -27.41 15.02
N GLY A 272 -14.78 -27.02 14.18
CA GLY A 272 -14.65 -27.50 12.80
C GLY A 272 -15.47 -26.71 11.77
N ARG A 273 -16.14 -25.63 12.17
CA ARG A 273 -16.89 -24.77 11.24
C ARG A 273 -15.98 -23.89 10.42
N LYS A 274 -16.32 -23.67 9.15
CA LYS A 274 -15.61 -22.73 8.27
C LYS A 274 -16.06 -21.31 8.57
N VAL A 275 -15.09 -20.43 8.82
CA VAL A 275 -15.32 -19.00 9.09
C VAL A 275 -14.97 -18.17 7.85
N SER A 276 -15.96 -17.45 7.33
CA SER A 276 -15.73 -16.46 6.26
C SER A 276 -15.11 -15.19 6.83
N ASN A 277 -14.34 -14.45 6.03
CA ASN A 277 -13.70 -13.18 6.43
C ASN A 277 -12.82 -13.26 7.70
N ARG A 278 -12.08 -14.35 7.85
CA ARG A 278 -11.25 -14.65 9.01
C ARG A 278 -10.28 -13.51 9.34
N ILE A 279 -10.31 -13.02 10.58
CA ILE A 279 -9.33 -12.07 11.12
C ILE A 279 -8.03 -12.80 11.43
N VAL A 280 -6.91 -12.28 10.97
CA VAL A 280 -5.59 -12.89 11.13
C VAL A 280 -4.62 -12.05 11.97
N SER A 281 -4.99 -10.80 12.29
CA SER A 281 -4.20 -9.90 13.12
C SER A 281 -5.11 -8.92 13.85
N ILE A 282 -4.80 -8.62 15.10
CA ILE A 282 -5.52 -7.61 15.88
C ILE A 282 -5.21 -6.22 15.34
N ASP A 283 -3.94 -5.92 15.08
CA ASP A 283 -3.50 -4.61 14.60
C ASP A 283 -3.92 -4.35 13.15
N ARG A 284 -3.78 -5.37 12.29
CA ARG A 284 -4.21 -5.33 10.88
C ARG A 284 -5.50 -6.12 10.66
N HIS A 285 -6.51 -5.80 11.45
CA HIS A 285 -7.81 -6.48 11.43
C HIS A 285 -8.55 -6.40 10.08
N TYR A 286 -8.10 -5.56 9.16
CA TYR A 286 -8.62 -5.42 7.79
C TYR A 286 -8.01 -6.42 6.81
N VAL A 287 -6.83 -6.98 7.09
CA VAL A 287 -6.15 -7.96 6.24
C VAL A 287 -6.85 -9.33 6.36
N ARG A 288 -7.00 -9.98 5.23
CA ARG A 288 -7.56 -11.33 5.11
C ARG A 288 -6.59 -12.27 4.40
N PRO A 289 -6.69 -13.59 4.63
CA PRO A 289 -5.95 -14.56 3.83
C PRO A 289 -6.37 -14.45 2.36
N ILE A 290 -5.39 -14.32 1.47
CA ILE A 290 -5.58 -14.36 0.02
C ILE A 290 -4.96 -15.66 -0.46
N VAL A 291 -5.80 -16.62 -0.83
CA VAL A 291 -5.35 -17.91 -1.36
C VAL A 291 -4.88 -17.70 -2.81
N ARG A 292 -3.66 -18.14 -3.08
CA ARG A 292 -3.08 -18.13 -4.43
C ARG A 292 -2.60 -19.55 -4.72
N GLY A 293 -2.94 -20.08 -5.89
CA GLY A 293 -2.55 -21.45 -6.30
C GLY A 293 -1.05 -21.62 -6.63
N LYS A 294 -0.15 -20.92 -5.91
CA LYS A 294 1.30 -21.02 -6.10
C LYS A 294 1.89 -22.13 -5.21
N GLU A 295 2.78 -22.94 -5.76
CA GLU A 295 3.43 -24.03 -5.04
C GLU A 295 4.23 -23.56 -3.82
N THR A 296 4.98 -22.46 -3.96
CA THR A 296 5.87 -21.96 -2.91
C THR A 296 5.14 -21.22 -1.78
N LYS A 297 3.96 -20.65 -2.05
CA LYS A 297 3.22 -19.84 -1.09
C LYS A 297 1.72 -19.87 -1.37
N SER A 298 1.02 -20.73 -0.67
CA SER A 298 -0.43 -20.93 -0.86
C SER A 298 -1.31 -19.77 -0.39
N VAL A 299 -0.83 -18.96 0.58
CA VAL A 299 -1.59 -17.85 1.17
C VAL A 299 -0.72 -16.61 1.34
N GLU A 300 -1.22 -15.47 0.90
CA GLU A 300 -0.61 -14.16 1.05
C GLU A 300 -1.47 -13.26 1.95
N PHE A 301 -0.83 -12.31 2.65
CA PHE A 301 -1.47 -11.40 3.60
C PHE A 301 -1.11 -9.95 3.25
N GLY A 302 -2.03 -9.23 2.63
CA GLY A 302 -1.79 -7.86 2.17
C GLY A 302 -2.92 -7.34 1.32
N ALA A 303 -2.61 -6.39 0.45
CA ALA A 303 -3.56 -5.84 -0.51
C ALA A 303 -3.46 -6.59 -1.84
N LYS A 304 -4.57 -7.19 -2.29
CA LYS A 304 -4.71 -7.65 -3.68
C LYS A 304 -5.06 -6.43 -4.52
N VAL A 305 -4.26 -6.17 -5.53
CA VAL A 305 -4.40 -5.03 -6.42
C VAL A 305 -4.56 -5.53 -7.85
N ASN A 306 -5.64 -5.12 -8.50
CA ASN A 306 -5.85 -5.30 -9.92
C ASN A 306 -5.35 -4.06 -10.63
N ASN A 307 -4.39 -4.23 -11.53
CA ASN A 307 -3.81 -3.14 -12.31
C ASN A 307 -4.24 -3.23 -13.77
N ILE A 308 -4.44 -2.07 -14.38
CA ILE A 308 -4.35 -1.93 -15.82
C ILE A 308 -2.97 -1.39 -16.18
N GLN A 309 -2.45 -1.80 -17.33
CA GLN A 309 -1.20 -1.27 -17.85
C GLN A 309 -1.37 -0.81 -19.28
N ILE A 310 -0.88 0.38 -19.57
CA ILE A 310 -0.95 1.06 -20.85
C ILE A 310 0.47 1.43 -21.24
N ASP A 311 0.98 0.83 -22.29
CA ASP A 311 2.36 1.05 -22.77
C ASP A 311 3.41 0.97 -21.65
N GLY A 312 3.29 -0.02 -20.76
CA GLY A 312 4.20 -0.24 -19.62
C GLY A 312 3.86 0.54 -18.35
N ILE A 313 2.96 1.52 -18.41
CA ILE A 313 2.56 2.36 -17.27
C ILE A 313 1.34 1.77 -16.57
N SER A 314 1.49 1.46 -15.29
CA SER A 314 0.49 0.76 -14.47
C SER A 314 -0.43 1.73 -13.72
N PHE A 315 -1.74 1.47 -13.71
CA PHE A 315 -2.73 2.19 -12.91
C PHE A 315 -3.53 1.22 -12.07
N ILE A 316 -3.87 1.61 -10.84
CA ILE A 316 -4.64 0.82 -9.88
C ILE A 316 -6.12 0.88 -10.27
N GLU A 317 -6.67 -0.24 -10.76
CA GLU A 317 -8.09 -0.34 -11.07
C GLU A 317 -8.89 -0.70 -9.82
N HIS A 318 -8.39 -1.69 -9.04
CA HIS A 318 -9.06 -2.09 -7.81
C HIS A 318 -8.05 -2.52 -6.75
N LEU A 319 -8.30 -2.13 -5.50
CA LEU A 319 -7.47 -2.50 -4.35
C LEU A 319 -8.34 -3.00 -3.20
N SER A 320 -8.06 -4.23 -2.74
CA SER A 320 -8.77 -4.82 -1.62
C SER A 320 -7.83 -5.62 -0.71
N PHE A 321 -8.07 -5.52 0.61
CA PHE A 321 -7.42 -6.39 1.60
C PHE A 321 -8.17 -7.71 1.83
N LYS A 322 -9.20 -7.97 1.02
CA LYS A 322 -9.93 -9.22 0.93
C LYS A 322 -9.68 -9.82 -0.45
N ALA A 323 -9.72 -11.14 -0.53
CA ALA A 323 -9.72 -11.81 -1.83
C ALA A 323 -10.93 -11.36 -2.66
N PHE A 324 -10.70 -11.12 -3.93
CA PHE A 324 -11.75 -10.88 -4.93
C PHE A 324 -11.44 -11.67 -6.19
N ASN A 325 -12.48 -11.96 -6.97
CA ASN A 325 -12.33 -12.58 -8.28
C ASN A 325 -11.96 -11.50 -9.31
N GLU A 326 -10.73 -11.54 -9.80
CA GLU A 326 -10.24 -10.61 -10.82
C GLU A 326 -10.93 -10.80 -12.16
N GLY A 327 -11.35 -12.01 -12.49
CA GLY A 327 -12.04 -12.31 -13.74
C GLY A 327 -13.33 -11.54 -13.99
N ILE A 328 -13.98 -11.00 -12.95
CA ILE A 328 -15.17 -10.16 -13.10
C ILE A 328 -14.83 -8.69 -13.36
N ARG A 329 -13.58 -8.27 -13.18
CA ARG A 329 -13.14 -6.87 -13.25
C ARG A 329 -12.82 -6.36 -14.66
N LEU A 330 -12.81 -7.23 -15.69
CA LEU A 330 -12.37 -6.84 -17.04
C LEU A 330 -13.10 -5.64 -17.61
N LYS A 331 -14.41 -5.57 -17.41
CA LYS A 331 -15.22 -4.45 -17.91
C LYS A 331 -14.81 -3.13 -17.25
N ASP A 332 -14.52 -3.17 -15.95
CA ASP A 332 -14.10 -1.99 -15.18
C ASP A 332 -12.69 -1.56 -15.59
N CYS A 333 -11.79 -2.51 -15.85
CA CYS A 333 -10.46 -2.24 -16.43
C CYS A 333 -10.55 -1.47 -17.74
N ILE A 334 -11.39 -1.96 -18.66
CA ILE A 334 -11.60 -1.31 -19.96
C ILE A 334 -12.20 0.10 -19.80
N ARG A 335 -13.23 0.25 -18.95
CA ARG A 335 -13.85 1.55 -18.67
C ARG A 335 -12.86 2.53 -18.08
N MET A 336 -12.06 2.09 -17.10
CA MET A 336 -11.06 2.94 -16.47
C MET A 336 -10.02 3.41 -17.49
N GLN A 337 -9.48 2.51 -18.32
CA GLN A 337 -8.53 2.92 -19.36
C GLN A 337 -9.15 3.93 -20.34
N GLN A 338 -10.36 3.68 -20.81
CA GLN A 338 -11.07 4.60 -21.70
C GLN A 338 -11.29 5.98 -21.04
N LYS A 339 -11.61 6.00 -19.74
CA LYS A 339 -11.74 7.26 -18.97
C LYS A 339 -10.39 7.98 -18.88
N LEU A 340 -9.33 7.30 -18.47
CA LEU A 340 -8.00 7.90 -18.27
C LEU A 340 -7.38 8.41 -19.57
N MET A 341 -7.53 7.64 -20.65
CA MET A 341 -6.86 7.94 -21.93
C MET A 341 -7.77 8.64 -22.94
N ASN A 342 -9.08 8.70 -22.71
CA ASN A 342 -10.06 9.18 -23.68
C ASN A 342 -9.86 8.54 -25.07
N VAL A 343 -9.64 7.22 -25.10
CA VAL A 343 -9.41 6.41 -26.31
C VAL A 343 -10.14 5.10 -26.16
N ARG A 344 -10.80 4.65 -27.23
CA ARG A 344 -11.50 3.36 -27.24
C ARG A 344 -10.49 2.19 -27.19
N VAL A 345 -10.68 1.27 -26.26
CA VAL A 345 -9.90 0.03 -26.19
C VAL A 345 -10.30 -0.89 -27.34
N ARG A 346 -9.31 -1.38 -28.08
CA ARG A 346 -9.46 -2.32 -29.22
C ARG A 346 -8.88 -3.70 -28.94
N CYS A 347 -7.88 -3.77 -28.06
CA CYS A 347 -7.21 -5.02 -27.70
C CYS A 347 -7.11 -5.17 -26.18
N VAL A 348 -7.22 -6.40 -25.70
CA VAL A 348 -7.08 -6.76 -24.28
C VAL A 348 -6.11 -7.93 -24.14
N ALA A 349 -5.10 -7.74 -23.29
CA ALA A 349 -4.22 -8.81 -22.82
C ALA A 349 -4.48 -9.11 -21.34
N ALA A 350 -5.01 -10.28 -21.05
CA ALA A 350 -5.33 -10.71 -19.69
C ALA A 350 -5.13 -12.22 -19.54
N ASP A 351 -4.99 -12.68 -18.28
CA ASP A 351 -4.83 -14.10 -17.98
C ASP A 351 -6.13 -14.89 -18.22
N SER A 352 -5.99 -16.21 -18.24
CA SER A 352 -7.08 -17.18 -18.46
C SER A 352 -8.26 -17.02 -17.50
N ILE A 353 -8.03 -16.54 -16.28
CA ILE A 353 -9.08 -16.26 -15.28
C ILE A 353 -10.09 -15.21 -15.76
N TYR A 354 -9.66 -14.28 -16.62
CA TYR A 354 -10.52 -13.28 -17.25
C TYR A 354 -11.32 -13.82 -18.45
N ALA A 355 -10.97 -15.01 -18.97
CA ALA A 355 -11.57 -15.59 -20.16
C ALA A 355 -12.93 -16.28 -19.90
N ASN A 356 -13.72 -15.76 -18.97
CA ASN A 356 -15.09 -16.26 -18.70
C ASN A 356 -16.08 -15.88 -19.82
N ASN A 357 -17.21 -16.55 -19.86
CA ASN A 357 -18.21 -16.37 -20.94
C ASN A 357 -18.80 -14.96 -21.00
N ALA A 358 -18.94 -14.28 -19.85
CA ALA A 358 -19.45 -12.92 -19.78
C ALA A 358 -18.50 -11.91 -20.41
N ASN A 359 -17.22 -12.06 -20.13
CA ASN A 359 -16.16 -11.20 -20.72
C ASN A 359 -15.99 -11.48 -22.21
N ARG A 360 -16.04 -12.76 -22.64
CA ARG A 360 -15.99 -13.11 -24.05
C ARG A 360 -17.13 -12.48 -24.84
N ARG A 361 -18.38 -12.62 -24.36
CA ARG A 361 -19.56 -11.97 -24.98
C ARG A 361 -19.42 -10.45 -25.02
N PHE A 362 -18.92 -9.84 -23.97
CA PHE A 362 -18.67 -8.41 -23.91
C PHE A 362 -17.64 -7.98 -24.98
N CYS A 363 -16.47 -8.62 -25.03
CA CYS A 363 -15.42 -8.28 -26.01
C CYS A 363 -15.91 -8.49 -27.44
N THR A 364 -16.63 -9.58 -27.73
CA THR A 364 -17.22 -9.82 -29.07
C THR A 364 -18.24 -8.74 -29.44
N LYS A 365 -19.15 -8.36 -28.50
CA LYS A 365 -20.15 -7.31 -28.73
C LYS A 365 -19.52 -5.97 -29.11
N TYR A 366 -18.38 -5.63 -28.51
CA TYR A 366 -17.72 -4.33 -28.72
C TYR A 366 -16.54 -4.40 -29.70
N GLY A 367 -16.34 -5.52 -30.40
CA GLY A 367 -15.26 -5.70 -31.38
C GLY A 367 -13.86 -5.63 -30.78
N ILE A 368 -13.70 -6.07 -29.51
CA ILE A 368 -12.41 -6.04 -28.80
C ILE A 368 -11.68 -7.37 -29.00
N SER A 369 -10.50 -7.31 -29.59
CA SER A 369 -9.60 -8.46 -29.72
C SER A 369 -8.98 -8.84 -28.37
N THR A 370 -8.80 -10.13 -28.12
CA THR A 370 -8.32 -10.60 -26.79
C THR A 370 -7.23 -11.64 -26.90
N SER A 371 -6.40 -11.76 -25.84
CA SER A 371 -5.45 -12.85 -25.64
C SER A 371 -6.13 -14.20 -25.33
N PHE A 372 -7.47 -14.26 -25.27
CA PHE A 372 -8.20 -15.47 -24.88
C PHE A 372 -8.20 -16.53 -25.96
N VAL A 373 -7.88 -17.77 -25.58
CA VAL A 373 -8.04 -18.92 -26.46
C VAL A 373 -9.51 -19.11 -26.82
N ARG A 374 -9.81 -19.27 -28.11
CA ARG A 374 -11.17 -19.50 -28.59
C ARG A 374 -11.73 -20.81 -28.07
N LYS A 375 -13.03 -20.83 -27.76
CA LYS A 375 -13.77 -22.04 -27.48
C LYS A 375 -14.49 -22.52 -28.76
N GLY A 376 -14.42 -23.81 -29.06
CA GLY A 376 -15.06 -24.43 -30.21
C GLY A 376 -14.20 -24.48 -31.46
N ARG A 377 -14.79 -24.77 -32.65
CA ARG A 377 -14.12 -24.99 -33.91
C ARG A 377 -13.33 -23.72 -34.36
N ALA A 378 -12.15 -23.96 -34.94
CA ALA A 378 -11.32 -22.89 -35.49
C ALA A 378 -12.05 -22.16 -36.63
N ALA A 379 -11.98 -20.82 -36.64
CA ALA A 379 -12.48 -20.03 -37.77
C ALA A 379 -11.38 -19.76 -38.77
N LYS A 380 -11.74 -19.28 -39.96
CA LYS A 380 -10.78 -18.97 -41.05
C LYS A 380 -9.69 -17.98 -40.62
N ASP A 381 -10.00 -17.06 -39.72
CA ASP A 381 -9.10 -16.04 -39.17
C ASP A 381 -8.23 -16.53 -37.99
N GLU A 382 -8.29 -17.81 -37.63
CA GLU A 382 -7.57 -18.36 -36.47
C GLU A 382 -6.03 -18.22 -36.56
N PRO A 383 -5.37 -18.33 -37.70
CA PRO A 383 -3.93 -18.09 -37.81
C PRO A 383 -3.53 -16.67 -37.40
N LEU A 384 -4.24 -15.64 -37.88
CA LEU A 384 -4.01 -14.25 -37.52
C LEU A 384 -4.27 -13.98 -36.05
N ARG A 385 -5.35 -14.55 -35.51
CA ARG A 385 -5.67 -14.45 -34.08
C ARG A 385 -4.64 -15.15 -33.22
N LYS A 386 -4.05 -16.24 -33.66
CA LYS A 386 -2.97 -16.93 -32.95
C LYS A 386 -1.73 -16.05 -32.82
N VAL A 387 -1.35 -15.34 -33.85
CA VAL A 387 -0.23 -14.39 -33.83
C VAL A 387 -0.53 -13.26 -32.83
N LEU A 388 -1.69 -12.60 -32.95
CA LEU A 388 -2.09 -11.54 -32.06
C LEU A 388 -2.14 -12.00 -30.59
N ARG A 389 -2.68 -13.19 -30.31
CA ARG A 389 -2.68 -13.76 -28.95
C ARG A 389 -1.27 -13.99 -28.41
N SER A 390 -0.38 -14.49 -29.26
CA SER A 390 1.02 -14.71 -28.88
C SER A 390 1.68 -13.39 -28.47
N GLU A 391 1.54 -12.35 -29.30
CA GLU A 391 2.10 -11.03 -29.00
C GLU A 391 1.48 -10.41 -27.73
N LEU A 392 0.17 -10.40 -27.61
CA LEU A 392 -0.51 -9.88 -26.40
C LEU A 392 -0.09 -10.65 -25.13
N SER A 393 0.08 -11.97 -25.22
CA SER A 393 0.50 -12.79 -24.07
C SER A 393 1.95 -12.54 -23.71
N LYS A 394 2.84 -12.38 -24.71
CA LYS A 394 4.25 -12.06 -24.53
C LYS A 394 4.42 -10.67 -23.87
N GLU A 395 3.74 -9.66 -24.41
CA GLU A 395 3.75 -8.31 -23.87
C GLU A 395 3.25 -8.28 -22.40
N ARG A 396 2.16 -8.98 -22.10
CA ARG A 396 1.65 -9.08 -20.71
C ARG A 396 2.68 -9.72 -19.78
N ALA A 397 3.27 -10.84 -20.16
CA ALA A 397 4.26 -11.55 -19.34
C ALA A 397 5.52 -10.70 -19.11
N THR A 398 6.00 -10.03 -20.15
CA THR A 398 7.24 -9.24 -20.08
C THR A 398 7.04 -7.92 -19.36
N ARG A 399 6.04 -7.13 -19.75
CA ARG A 399 5.87 -5.78 -19.24
C ARG A 399 5.05 -5.73 -17.94
N LEU A 400 3.90 -6.40 -17.88
CA LEU A 400 3.02 -6.29 -16.72
C LEU A 400 3.52 -7.15 -15.56
N GLU A 401 3.85 -8.41 -15.77
CA GLU A 401 4.40 -9.26 -14.70
C GLU A 401 5.81 -8.79 -14.28
N GLY A 402 6.65 -8.35 -15.24
CA GLY A 402 7.93 -7.73 -14.96
C GLY A 402 7.81 -6.49 -14.09
N SER A 403 6.80 -5.63 -14.35
CA SER A 403 6.55 -4.44 -13.54
C SER A 403 6.21 -4.78 -12.09
N PHE A 404 5.47 -5.87 -11.82
CA PHE A 404 5.20 -6.32 -10.46
C PHE A 404 6.47 -6.75 -9.72
N GLY A 405 7.40 -7.40 -10.42
CA GLY A 405 8.71 -7.75 -9.88
C GLY A 405 9.51 -6.51 -9.49
N THR A 406 9.66 -5.57 -10.42
CA THR A 406 10.35 -4.29 -10.22
C THR A 406 9.74 -3.49 -9.06
N GLN A 407 8.43 -3.34 -9.01
CA GLN A 407 7.72 -2.62 -7.95
C GLN A 407 7.97 -3.26 -6.57
N LYS A 408 8.01 -4.58 -6.49
CA LYS A 408 8.29 -5.30 -5.24
C LYS A 408 9.75 -5.17 -4.82
N GLN A 409 10.70 -5.31 -5.73
CA GLN A 409 12.13 -5.31 -5.42
C GLN A 409 12.67 -3.91 -5.14
N HIS A 410 12.31 -2.92 -5.96
CA HIS A 410 12.95 -1.61 -5.97
C HIS A 410 12.12 -0.49 -5.32
N TYR A 411 10.77 -0.63 -5.29
CA TYR A 411 9.88 0.44 -4.80
C TYR A 411 9.16 0.08 -3.50
N SER A 412 9.79 -0.74 -2.66
CA SER A 412 9.33 -1.08 -1.31
C SER A 412 7.96 -1.76 -1.22
N LEU A 413 7.49 -2.41 -2.30
CA LEU A 413 6.19 -3.07 -2.34
C LEU A 413 6.24 -4.59 -2.04
N ALA A 414 7.43 -5.17 -1.81
CA ALA A 414 7.55 -6.57 -1.39
C ALA A 414 6.94 -6.81 0.00
N ARG A 415 7.21 -5.90 0.95
CA ARG A 415 6.66 -5.93 2.31
C ARG A 415 6.39 -4.52 2.82
N ILE A 416 5.13 -4.12 2.84
CA ILE A 416 4.71 -2.77 3.20
C ILE A 416 4.76 -2.58 4.72
N LYS A 417 5.66 -1.71 5.17
CA LYS A 417 5.90 -1.42 6.61
C LYS A 417 4.89 -0.46 7.22
N ALA A 418 3.91 0.04 6.48
CA ALA A 418 2.85 0.89 7.00
C ALA A 418 2.03 0.19 8.09
N ARG A 419 1.45 0.97 9.03
CA ARG A 419 0.80 0.41 10.23
C ARG A 419 -0.73 0.35 10.16
N ASN A 420 -1.36 1.04 9.21
CA ASN A 420 -2.81 1.06 9.07
C ASN A 420 -3.23 0.97 7.60
N ARG A 421 -4.51 0.65 7.37
CA ARG A 421 -5.07 0.42 6.04
C ARG A 421 -4.82 1.59 5.08
N LYS A 422 -5.07 2.81 5.50
CA LYS A 422 -4.96 3.99 4.63
C LYS A 422 -3.51 4.29 4.27
N THR A 423 -2.59 4.16 5.23
CA THR A 423 -1.15 4.34 4.96
C THR A 423 -0.58 3.23 4.08
N GLU A 424 -1.10 1.99 4.14
CA GLU A 424 -0.71 0.93 3.20
C GLU A 424 -1.17 1.27 1.77
N ILE A 425 -2.39 1.78 1.61
CA ILE A 425 -2.90 2.22 0.30
C ILE A 425 -2.05 3.35 -0.28
N LEU A 426 -1.72 4.36 0.53
CA LEU A 426 -0.83 5.45 0.13
C LEU A 426 0.54 4.93 -0.31
N TRP A 427 1.09 3.98 0.42
CA TRP A 427 2.38 3.37 0.11
C TRP A 427 2.36 2.63 -1.22
N ILE A 428 1.31 1.86 -1.49
CA ILE A 428 1.11 1.15 -2.76
C ILE A 428 1.00 2.16 -3.91
N PHE A 429 0.21 3.21 -3.73
CA PHE A 429 0.05 4.27 -4.72
C PHE A 429 1.40 4.88 -5.12
N PHE A 430 2.17 5.38 -4.15
CA PHE A 430 3.46 6.00 -4.47
C PHE A 430 4.48 4.99 -4.98
N GLY A 431 4.50 3.76 -4.50
CA GLY A 431 5.40 2.73 -5.01
C GLY A 431 5.16 2.41 -6.49
N ILE A 432 3.90 2.24 -6.90
CA ILE A 432 3.54 1.99 -8.31
C ILE A 432 3.86 3.20 -9.18
N HIS A 433 3.44 4.41 -8.76
CA HIS A 433 3.58 5.60 -9.61
C HIS A 433 5.01 6.16 -9.63
N THR A 434 5.83 5.90 -8.63
CA THR A 434 7.27 6.17 -8.69
C THR A 434 7.96 5.23 -9.70
N ALA A 435 7.61 3.94 -9.70
CA ALA A 435 8.10 3.01 -10.71
C ALA A 435 7.68 3.43 -12.13
N ASN A 436 6.43 3.87 -12.30
CA ASN A 436 5.95 4.44 -13.56
C ASN A 436 6.75 5.67 -13.99
N ALA A 437 7.03 6.60 -13.06
CA ALA A 437 7.74 7.84 -13.37
C ALA A 437 9.18 7.56 -13.84
N VAL A 438 9.85 6.56 -13.27
CA VAL A 438 11.17 6.14 -13.77
C VAL A 438 11.08 5.62 -15.21
N LEU A 439 10.07 4.82 -15.55
CA LEU A 439 9.84 4.40 -16.95
C LEU A 439 9.47 5.58 -17.86
N MET A 440 8.83 6.62 -17.32
CA MET A 440 8.50 7.82 -18.09
C MET A 440 9.72 8.66 -18.46
N ILE A 441 10.81 8.60 -17.70
CA ILE A 441 12.06 9.29 -18.05
C ILE A 441 12.51 8.87 -19.45
N ASP A 442 12.59 7.56 -19.70
CA ASP A 442 13.04 7.03 -20.98
C ASP A 442 12.08 7.40 -22.12
N LYS A 443 10.76 7.37 -21.86
CA LYS A 443 9.75 7.72 -22.87
C LYS A 443 9.80 9.20 -23.26
N VAL A 444 9.98 10.09 -22.29
CA VAL A 444 10.10 11.53 -22.52
C VAL A 444 11.40 11.81 -23.29
N THR A 445 12.53 11.25 -22.86
CA THR A 445 13.84 11.43 -23.51
C THR A 445 13.83 10.92 -24.96
N SER A 446 13.27 9.73 -25.19
CA SER A 446 13.17 9.14 -26.54
C SER A 446 12.30 9.96 -27.48
N ARG A 447 11.25 10.60 -26.97
CA ARG A 447 10.35 11.42 -27.78
C ARG A 447 10.93 12.80 -28.09
N THR A 448 11.62 13.43 -27.14
CA THR A 448 12.36 14.67 -27.38
C THR A 448 13.48 14.48 -28.39
N ALA A 449 14.20 13.36 -28.32
CA ALA A 449 15.24 13.02 -29.30
C ALA A 449 14.71 12.75 -30.71
N LYS A 450 13.45 12.28 -30.86
CA LYS A 450 12.80 12.08 -32.17
C LYS A 450 12.22 13.39 -32.74
N ALA A 451 12.00 14.39 -31.91
CA ALA A 451 11.44 15.70 -32.31
C ALA A 451 12.52 16.76 -32.59
N ALA A 452 13.74 16.54 -32.12
CA ALA A 452 14.95 17.33 -32.45
C ALA A 452 15.65 16.74 -33.71
#